data_2e9ceec8fb8a1a8f864f209ee51e11f7
#
_entry.id   2e9ceec8fb8a1a8f864f209ee51e11f7
#
_cell.length_a   1.000
_cell.length_b   1.000
_cell.length_c   1.000
_cell.angle_alpha   90.00
_cell.angle_beta   90.00
_cell.angle_gamma   90.00
#
_symmetry.space_group_name_H-M   'P 1'
#
loop_
_entity.id
_entity.type
_entity.pdbx_description
1 polymer ?
#
loop_
_entity_poly.entity_id
_entity_poly.type
_entity_poly.pdbx_seq_one_letter_code
_entity_poly.pdbx_strand_id
1 'polypeptide(L)'
;MRLRALGSTIFCMLIVVASPTTALATTGGVSVGGASATIAPGIAGGATPTNPAAPKRHTAPVTSKSTSLVYKGPIYEKTVTGQVVPYVTPETSTEMTSSTGGSVVGVAADTKPELLVPGATARVVNGLAAAPMSAPAAVQEIIWTGNQIIGLPYIYGGGHASFISPGYDCSGTVSYALHGANLITTPMDSSEFMGWDSGGVGTWVTIFANGGHAYMTVAGLRLDTSAADDPSNQQGPRWRPLRPANAGYTVRHPTAL
;
A
#
# COMPACT_ATOMS: atom_id res chain seq x y z
N MET A 1 -46.79 -36.97 -33.11
CA MET A 1 -46.40 -37.95 -32.13
C MET A 1 -45.14 -38.67 -32.55
N ARG A 2 -43.95 -38.23 -32.14
CA ARG A 2 -42.69 -38.99 -32.15
C ARG A 2 -41.79 -38.42 -31.09
N LEU A 3 -41.61 -39.15 -29.99
CA LEU A 3 -40.64 -38.96 -28.92
C LEU A 3 -39.22 -39.21 -29.50
N ARG A 4 -38.27 -38.29 -29.20
CA ARG A 4 -36.84 -38.57 -29.33
C ARG A 4 -36.22 -38.48 -27.95
N ALA A 5 -35.65 -39.59 -27.50
CA ALA A 5 -34.87 -39.75 -26.28
C ALA A 5 -33.50 -39.11 -26.47
N LEU A 6 -33.08 -38.26 -25.51
CA LEU A 6 -31.69 -37.78 -25.38
C LEU A 6 -30.94 -38.74 -24.47
N GLY A 7 -29.90 -39.37 -25.03
CA GLY A 7 -28.94 -40.18 -24.27
C GLY A 7 -27.96 -39.27 -23.49
N SER A 8 -27.85 -39.51 -22.22
CA SER A 8 -26.89 -38.86 -21.31
C SER A 8 -25.61 -39.68 -21.31
N THR A 9 -24.53 -39.09 -21.79
CA THR A 9 -23.19 -39.70 -21.76
C THR A 9 -22.48 -39.22 -20.50
N ILE A 10 -22.28 -40.13 -19.52
CA ILE A 10 -21.49 -39.88 -18.32
C ILE A 10 -20.01 -40.07 -18.69
N PHE A 11 -19.23 -38.98 -18.59
CA PHE A 11 -17.78 -38.99 -18.76
C PHE A 11 -17.14 -39.23 -17.39
N CYS A 12 -16.59 -40.43 -17.20
CA CYS A 12 -15.87 -40.80 -15.97
C CYS A 12 -14.44 -40.27 -16.06
N MET A 13 -14.10 -39.27 -15.23
CA MET A 13 -12.76 -38.70 -15.18
C MET A 13 -11.92 -39.45 -14.12
N LEU A 14 -10.94 -40.22 -14.58
CA LEU A 14 -9.98 -40.92 -13.73
C LEU A 14 -9.01 -39.90 -13.10
N ILE A 15 -9.03 -39.80 -11.77
CA ILE A 15 -8.07 -39.01 -11.01
C ILE A 15 -6.86 -39.92 -10.71
N VAL A 16 -5.71 -39.60 -11.30
CA VAL A 16 -4.43 -40.20 -10.96
C VAL A 16 -3.83 -39.44 -9.78
N VAL A 17 -3.77 -40.11 -8.63
CA VAL A 17 -3.11 -39.60 -7.43
C VAL A 17 -1.62 -39.99 -7.52
N ALA A 18 -0.75 -39.00 -7.67
CA ALA A 18 0.70 -39.18 -7.57
C ALA A 18 1.16 -38.97 -6.12
N SER A 19 1.78 -39.99 -5.54
CA SER A 19 2.37 -39.97 -4.20
C SER A 19 3.72 -39.24 -4.21
N PRO A 20 4.08 -38.43 -3.18
CA PRO A 20 5.40 -37.84 -3.08
C PRO A 20 6.42 -38.82 -2.52
N THR A 21 7.52 -38.99 -3.22
CA THR A 21 8.72 -39.74 -2.79
C THR A 21 9.52 -38.87 -1.82
N THR A 22 9.69 -39.36 -0.61
CA THR A 22 10.59 -38.79 0.41
C THR A 22 12.04 -39.15 0.08
N ALA A 23 12.89 -38.13 -0.15
CA ALA A 23 14.33 -38.27 -0.22
C ALA A 23 14.96 -38.09 1.17
N LEU A 24 15.62 -39.11 1.68
CA LEU A 24 16.48 -39.08 2.85
C LEU A 24 17.77 -38.32 2.50
N ALA A 25 18.08 -37.25 3.23
CA ALA A 25 19.39 -36.60 3.17
C ALA A 25 20.31 -37.20 4.25
N THR A 26 21.41 -37.73 3.81
CA THR A 26 22.50 -38.29 4.60
C THR A 26 23.33 -37.18 5.23
N THR A 27 23.53 -37.25 6.55
CA THR A 27 24.45 -36.41 7.31
C THR A 27 25.90 -36.83 7.04
N GLY A 28 26.70 -35.91 6.47
CA GLY A 28 28.15 -36.02 6.40
C GLY A 28 28.81 -34.98 7.26
N GLY A 29 29.29 -35.37 8.44
CA GLY A 29 30.10 -34.53 9.28
C GLY A 29 31.52 -34.43 8.75
N VAL A 30 32.10 -33.26 8.71
CA VAL A 30 33.55 -33.04 8.60
C VAL A 30 33.99 -32.07 9.67
N SER A 31 34.74 -32.58 10.62
CA SER A 31 35.52 -31.88 11.63
C SER A 31 36.90 -31.57 11.07
N VAL A 32 37.34 -30.33 11.09
CA VAL A 32 38.75 -29.90 11.04
C VAL A 32 38.83 -28.54 11.76
N GLY A 33 39.47 -28.44 12.89
CA GLY A 33 40.89 -28.38 13.05
C GLY A 33 41.18 -26.92 13.45
N GLY A 34 41.44 -26.69 14.78
CA GLY A 34 41.84 -25.37 15.33
C GLY A 34 43.18 -24.92 14.81
N ALA A 35 43.27 -23.62 14.62
CA ALA A 35 44.57 -22.93 14.57
C ALA A 35 44.49 -21.76 15.58
N SER A 36 45.27 -21.96 16.64
CA SER A 36 45.60 -20.95 17.65
C SER A 36 46.60 -19.97 17.03
N ALA A 37 46.26 -18.70 16.94
CA ALA A 37 47.20 -17.65 16.61
C ALA A 37 47.43 -16.73 17.80
N THR A 38 48.67 -16.73 18.20
CA THR A 38 49.33 -16.06 19.30
C THR A 38 49.18 -14.54 19.23
N ILE A 39 48.83 -13.94 20.35
CA ILE A 39 48.84 -12.50 20.57
C ILE A 39 50.28 -12.03 20.85
N ALA A 40 50.75 -11.04 20.13
CA ALA A 40 51.91 -10.24 20.49
C ALA A 40 51.48 -8.86 20.98
N PRO A 41 52.03 -8.33 22.08
CA PRO A 41 51.66 -7.03 22.61
C PRO A 41 52.58 -5.91 22.13
N GLY A 42 52.05 -4.72 21.99
CA GLY A 42 52.76 -3.45 21.96
C GLY A 42 52.43 -2.60 20.74
N ILE A 43 51.82 -1.46 20.90
CA ILE A 43 52.44 -0.17 21.26
C ILE A 43 51.32 0.84 21.47
N ALA A 44 51.35 1.50 22.60
CA ALA A 44 50.55 2.69 22.88
C ALA A 44 51.04 3.89 22.07
N GLY A 45 50.13 4.67 21.55
CA GLY A 45 50.47 5.93 20.90
C GLY A 45 49.19 6.67 20.48
N GLY A 46 48.77 7.59 21.31
CA GLY A 46 47.57 8.38 21.22
C GLY A 46 47.34 9.16 19.93
N ALA A 47 46.09 9.37 19.66
CA ALA A 47 45.49 10.62 19.22
C ALA A 47 44.00 10.37 19.16
N THR A 48 43.25 10.92 20.10
CA THR A 48 41.82 11.12 20.00
C THR A 48 41.52 12.00 18.79
N PRO A 49 40.74 11.53 17.80
CA PRO A 49 40.23 12.45 16.79
C PRO A 49 39.16 13.32 17.45
N THR A 50 39.44 14.61 17.57
CA THR A 50 38.50 15.66 17.89
C THR A 50 37.41 15.67 16.83
N ASN A 51 36.22 15.29 17.25
CA ASN A 51 35.00 15.40 16.44
C ASN A 51 34.78 16.87 16.06
N PRO A 52 34.80 17.25 14.77
CA PRO A 52 34.46 18.62 14.40
C PRO A 52 33.01 18.91 14.79
N ALA A 53 32.81 20.01 15.53
CA ALA A 53 31.55 20.47 16.00
C ALA A 53 30.51 20.47 14.88
N ALA A 54 29.36 19.81 15.14
CA ALA A 54 28.22 19.83 14.25
C ALA A 54 27.81 21.28 13.93
N PRO A 55 27.51 21.61 12.65
CA PRO A 55 27.08 22.95 12.30
C PRO A 55 25.80 23.29 13.05
N LYS A 56 25.81 24.41 13.74
CA LYS A 56 24.65 24.96 14.45
C LYS A 56 23.50 25.10 13.45
N ARG A 57 22.46 24.30 13.66
CA ARG A 57 21.20 24.37 12.91
C ARG A 57 20.59 25.75 13.22
N HIS A 58 20.57 26.65 12.24
CA HIS A 58 19.77 27.87 12.28
C HIS A 58 18.30 27.43 12.26
N THR A 59 17.67 27.40 13.42
CA THR A 59 16.22 27.31 13.56
C THR A 59 15.62 28.67 13.23
N ALA A 60 15.32 28.91 11.96
CA ALA A 60 14.33 29.89 11.63
C ALA A 60 12.95 29.38 12.13
N PRO A 61 12.13 30.20 12.79
CA PRO A 61 10.81 29.77 13.17
C PRO A 61 9.98 29.58 11.91
N VAL A 62 9.80 28.34 11.47
CA VAL A 62 8.81 28.01 10.46
C VAL A 62 7.47 28.04 11.16
N THR A 63 6.84 29.22 11.18
CA THR A 63 5.40 29.35 11.40
C THR A 63 4.70 28.76 10.16
N SER A 64 4.72 27.44 10.05
CA SER A 64 3.81 26.75 9.15
C SER A 64 2.41 26.84 9.77
N LYS A 65 1.66 27.87 9.40
CA LYS A 65 0.20 27.77 9.42
C LYS A 65 -0.14 26.60 8.52
N SER A 66 -0.36 25.44 9.11
CA SER A 66 -1.02 24.31 8.46
C SER A 66 -2.45 24.75 8.19
N THR A 67 -2.61 25.54 7.14
CA THR A 67 -3.93 25.75 6.55
C THR A 67 -4.22 24.43 5.86
N SER A 68 -4.99 23.58 6.53
CA SER A 68 -5.66 22.45 5.88
C SER A 68 -6.41 23.05 4.70
N LEU A 69 -5.85 22.93 3.50
CA LEU A 69 -6.50 23.34 2.27
C LEU A 69 -7.62 22.35 2.00
N VAL A 70 -8.73 22.52 2.71
CA VAL A 70 -9.97 21.80 2.40
C VAL A 70 -10.30 22.11 0.95
N TYR A 71 -10.32 21.11 0.11
CA TYR A 71 -10.71 21.26 -1.28
C TYR A 71 -12.16 21.77 -1.35
N LYS A 72 -12.35 22.91 -2.00
CA LYS A 72 -13.66 23.58 -2.14
C LYS A 72 -14.21 23.51 -3.57
N GLY A 73 -13.53 22.79 -4.46
CA GLY A 73 -13.98 22.63 -5.84
C GLY A 73 -15.10 21.59 -5.97
N PRO A 74 -15.65 21.44 -7.19
CA PRO A 74 -16.69 20.46 -7.44
C PRO A 74 -16.15 19.03 -7.28
N ILE A 75 -16.93 18.17 -6.61
CA ILE A 75 -16.68 16.76 -6.42
C ILE A 75 -17.79 16.00 -7.13
N TYR A 76 -17.42 14.90 -7.74
CA TYR A 76 -18.33 14.01 -8.46
C TYR A 76 -18.16 12.59 -7.92
N GLU A 77 -19.14 11.76 -8.19
CA GLU A 77 -19.12 10.34 -7.90
C GLU A 77 -19.43 9.56 -9.17
N LYS A 78 -18.69 8.51 -9.43
CA LYS A 78 -19.02 7.52 -10.46
C LYS A 78 -19.95 6.48 -9.84
N THR A 79 -21.15 6.40 -10.37
CA THR A 79 -22.16 5.43 -9.90
C THR A 79 -21.84 4.03 -10.38
N VAL A 80 -22.49 3.02 -9.79
CA VAL A 80 -22.38 1.61 -10.21
C VAL A 80 -22.78 1.38 -11.68
N THR A 81 -23.56 2.30 -12.26
CA THR A 81 -23.91 2.29 -13.69
C THR A 81 -22.88 3.01 -14.57
N GLY A 82 -21.80 3.52 -13.99
CA GLY A 82 -20.74 4.25 -14.67
C GLY A 82 -21.06 5.72 -14.97
N GLN A 83 -22.19 6.24 -14.52
CA GLN A 83 -22.53 7.67 -14.67
C GLN A 83 -21.73 8.52 -13.69
N VAL A 84 -21.32 9.71 -14.10
CA VAL A 84 -20.66 10.70 -13.26
C VAL A 84 -21.68 11.75 -12.84
N VAL A 85 -21.96 11.81 -11.55
CA VAL A 85 -22.94 12.73 -10.95
C VAL A 85 -22.29 13.63 -9.91
N PRO A 86 -22.82 14.83 -9.62
CA PRO A 86 -22.33 15.65 -8.52
C PRO A 86 -22.41 14.86 -7.20
N TYR A 87 -21.31 14.83 -6.44
CA TYR A 87 -21.27 14.20 -5.12
C TYR A 87 -21.76 15.19 -4.06
N VAL A 88 -22.83 14.81 -3.39
CA VAL A 88 -23.33 15.55 -2.22
C VAL A 88 -22.75 14.88 -0.98
N THR A 89 -21.86 15.58 -0.27
CA THR A 89 -21.39 15.10 1.02
C THR A 89 -22.61 14.86 1.91
N PRO A 90 -22.76 13.67 2.54
CA PRO A 90 -23.77 13.50 3.57
C PRO A 90 -23.51 14.58 4.63
N GLU A 91 -24.35 15.58 4.70
CA GLU A 91 -24.35 16.48 5.84
C GLU A 91 -24.52 15.60 7.07
N THR A 92 -23.76 15.89 8.12
CA THR A 92 -23.87 15.22 9.40
C THR A 92 -25.30 15.51 9.88
N SER A 93 -26.25 14.70 9.43
CA SER A 93 -27.60 14.70 9.97
C SER A 93 -27.45 14.24 11.41
N THR A 94 -27.48 15.22 12.30
CA THR A 94 -27.63 15.04 13.74
C THR A 94 -29.04 14.52 13.98
N GLU A 95 -29.30 13.28 13.56
CA GLU A 95 -30.39 12.48 14.08
C GLU A 95 -29.77 11.16 14.54
N MET A 96 -29.24 11.21 15.78
CA MET A 96 -29.02 10.02 16.57
C MET A 96 -30.38 9.45 16.93
N THR A 97 -30.97 8.64 16.07
CA THR A 97 -31.89 7.62 16.53
C THR A 97 -31.05 6.54 17.21
N SER A 98 -31.10 6.59 18.53
CA SER A 98 -30.58 5.58 19.43
C SER A 98 -31.09 4.21 19.00
N SER A 99 -30.27 3.40 18.38
CA SER A 99 -30.46 1.98 18.17
C SER A 99 -29.25 1.26 18.76
N THR A 100 -29.55 0.63 19.88
CA THR A 100 -28.85 -0.39 20.64
C THR A 100 -27.69 -1.09 19.91
N GLY A 101 -26.48 -0.95 20.48
CA GLY A 101 -25.36 -1.87 20.52
C GLY A 101 -25.13 -2.80 19.33
N GLY A 102 -24.25 -2.40 18.44
CA GLY A 102 -23.58 -3.26 17.50
C GLY A 102 -22.35 -2.52 16.97
N SER A 103 -21.16 -2.90 17.43
CA SER A 103 -19.92 -2.51 16.80
C SER A 103 -20.01 -2.90 15.33
N VAL A 104 -20.14 -1.94 14.42
CA VAL A 104 -20.00 -2.18 12.98
C VAL A 104 -18.51 -2.34 12.71
N VAL A 105 -18.00 -3.53 12.99
CA VAL A 105 -16.71 -4.00 12.51
C VAL A 105 -16.94 -4.46 11.07
N GLY A 106 -16.34 -3.74 10.12
CA GLY A 106 -16.33 -4.16 8.73
C GLY A 106 -17.45 -3.55 7.89
N VAL A 107 -17.26 -2.29 7.51
CA VAL A 107 -17.96 -1.77 6.33
C VAL A 107 -17.42 -2.56 5.13
N ALA A 108 -18.30 -3.27 4.44
CA ALA A 108 -17.95 -4.03 3.24
C ALA A 108 -17.17 -3.13 2.25
N ALA A 109 -16.20 -3.71 1.55
CA ALA A 109 -15.29 -3.00 0.66
C ALA A 109 -16.03 -2.14 -0.41
N ASP A 110 -17.25 -2.51 -0.76
CA ASP A 110 -18.03 -1.90 -1.84
C ASP A 110 -18.86 -0.67 -1.43
N THR A 111 -18.68 -0.12 -0.22
CA THR A 111 -19.53 0.96 0.29
C THR A 111 -18.91 2.37 0.19
N LYS A 112 -17.61 2.47 -0.12
CA LYS A 112 -16.98 3.79 -0.26
C LYS A 112 -17.15 4.33 -1.67
N PRO A 113 -17.54 5.62 -1.83
CA PRO A 113 -17.84 6.20 -3.13
C PRO A 113 -16.60 6.32 -4.02
N GLU A 114 -16.78 6.13 -5.33
CA GLU A 114 -15.77 6.38 -6.36
C GLU A 114 -15.73 7.87 -6.70
N LEU A 115 -15.01 8.64 -5.87
CA LEU A 115 -14.95 10.09 -5.98
C LEU A 115 -14.07 10.54 -7.13
N LEU A 116 -14.50 11.61 -7.81
CA LEU A 116 -13.81 12.24 -8.92
C LEU A 116 -13.70 13.76 -8.73
N VAL A 117 -12.61 14.33 -9.22
CA VAL A 117 -12.39 15.78 -9.27
C VAL A 117 -11.89 16.20 -10.65
N PRO A 118 -12.21 17.42 -11.13
CA PRO A 118 -11.64 17.94 -12.36
C PRO A 118 -10.11 18.07 -12.30
N GLY A 119 -9.45 17.96 -13.44
CA GLY A 119 -8.01 18.18 -13.59
C GLY A 119 -7.19 16.90 -13.43
N ALA A 120 -5.88 17.05 -13.16
CA ALA A 120 -4.88 15.99 -13.17
C ALA A 120 -4.32 15.66 -11.77
N THR A 121 -4.83 16.27 -10.71
CA THR A 121 -4.33 16.07 -9.34
C THR A 121 -5.45 15.56 -8.45
N ALA A 122 -5.21 14.45 -7.75
CA ALA A 122 -6.14 13.90 -6.77
C ALA A 122 -6.30 14.82 -5.55
N ARG A 123 -7.43 14.77 -4.89
CA ARG A 123 -7.76 15.57 -3.72
C ARG A 123 -8.30 14.70 -2.59
N VAL A 124 -7.95 15.03 -1.36
CA VAL A 124 -8.55 14.37 -0.20
C VAL A 124 -9.84 15.07 0.18
N VAL A 125 -10.91 14.30 0.29
CA VAL A 125 -12.26 14.74 0.66
C VAL A 125 -12.76 13.82 1.76
N ASN A 126 -12.98 14.34 2.95
CA ASN A 126 -13.43 13.56 4.11
C ASN A 126 -12.59 12.28 4.37
N GLY A 127 -11.27 12.38 4.19
CA GLY A 127 -10.34 11.27 4.40
C GLY A 127 -10.19 10.30 3.22
N LEU A 128 -11.06 10.37 2.21
CA LEU A 128 -10.96 9.59 0.97
C LEU A 128 -10.28 10.41 -0.13
N ALA A 129 -9.61 9.76 -1.06
CA ALA A 129 -9.08 10.43 -2.24
C ALA A 129 -10.13 10.46 -3.35
N ALA A 130 -10.33 11.63 -3.93
CA ALA A 130 -11.06 11.79 -5.18
C ALA A 130 -10.07 11.74 -6.34
N ALA A 131 -10.30 10.87 -7.30
CA ALA A 131 -9.43 10.65 -8.44
C ALA A 131 -9.59 11.78 -9.48
N PRO A 132 -8.50 12.20 -10.17
CA PRO A 132 -8.62 13.19 -11.22
C PRO A 132 -9.33 12.62 -12.45
N MET A 133 -10.26 13.37 -13.02
CA MET A 133 -11.00 12.95 -14.22
C MET A 133 -10.11 12.75 -15.44
N SER A 134 -8.95 13.42 -15.52
CA SER A 134 -8.01 13.27 -16.63
C SER A 134 -7.04 12.10 -16.46
N ALA A 135 -7.06 11.42 -15.32
CA ALA A 135 -6.18 10.27 -15.07
C ALA A 135 -6.67 9.04 -15.87
N PRO A 136 -5.74 8.17 -16.31
CA PRO A 136 -6.09 6.86 -16.86
C PRO A 136 -6.98 6.07 -15.91
N ALA A 137 -7.84 5.20 -16.45
CA ALA A 137 -8.76 4.39 -15.64
C ALA A 137 -8.03 3.59 -14.55
N ALA A 138 -6.89 2.98 -14.88
CA ALA A 138 -6.09 2.24 -13.90
C ALA A 138 -5.65 3.10 -12.70
N VAL A 139 -5.33 4.38 -12.92
CA VAL A 139 -4.98 5.32 -11.83
C VAL A 139 -6.19 5.64 -10.95
N GLN A 140 -7.35 5.80 -11.57
CA GLN A 140 -8.61 6.01 -10.84
C GLN A 140 -8.94 4.76 -9.99
N GLU A 141 -8.81 3.57 -10.55
CA GLU A 141 -9.02 2.30 -9.85
C GLU A 141 -8.06 2.10 -8.67
N ILE A 142 -6.77 2.45 -8.82
CA ILE A 142 -5.81 2.44 -7.70
C ILE A 142 -6.32 3.32 -6.56
N ILE A 143 -6.81 4.52 -6.86
CA ILE A 143 -7.30 5.46 -5.86
C ILE A 143 -8.55 4.93 -5.17
N TRP A 144 -9.54 4.45 -5.92
CA TRP A 144 -10.79 3.95 -5.36
C TRP A 144 -10.59 2.67 -4.55
N THR A 145 -9.77 1.74 -5.06
CA THR A 145 -9.38 0.55 -4.30
C THR A 145 -8.62 0.92 -3.02
N GLY A 146 -7.66 1.85 -3.11
CA GLY A 146 -6.98 2.38 -1.93
C GLY A 146 -7.96 2.96 -0.91
N ASN A 147 -9.02 3.65 -1.35
CA ASN A 147 -10.05 4.17 -0.46
C ASN A 147 -10.72 3.07 0.38
N GLN A 148 -10.93 1.87 -0.17
CA GLN A 148 -11.65 0.80 0.54
C GLN A 148 -10.99 0.43 1.86
N ILE A 149 -9.68 0.52 1.96
CA ILE A 149 -8.90 0.16 3.15
C ILE A 149 -8.56 1.33 4.06
N ILE A 150 -8.89 2.58 3.67
CA ILE A 150 -8.65 3.76 4.51
C ILE A 150 -9.38 3.62 5.85
N GLY A 151 -8.65 3.85 6.94
CA GLY A 151 -9.17 3.77 8.30
C GLY A 151 -9.03 2.39 8.93
N LEU A 152 -8.66 1.35 8.19
CA LEU A 152 -8.31 0.07 8.79
C LEU A 152 -7.00 0.18 9.61
N PRO A 153 -6.82 -0.69 10.63
CA PRO A 153 -5.64 -0.64 11.47
C PRO A 153 -4.38 -1.09 10.72
N TYR A 154 -3.22 -0.65 11.22
CA TYR A 154 -1.95 -1.25 10.87
C TYR A 154 -1.85 -2.64 11.51
N ILE A 155 -1.62 -3.67 10.71
CA ILE A 155 -1.33 -5.04 11.16
C ILE A 155 -0.08 -5.50 10.41
N TYR A 156 0.99 -5.82 11.13
CA TYR A 156 2.22 -6.35 10.53
C TYR A 156 1.94 -7.66 9.77
N GLY A 157 2.40 -7.77 8.52
CA GLY A 157 2.06 -8.87 7.61
C GLY A 157 0.63 -8.85 7.06
N GLY A 158 -0.17 -7.84 7.43
CA GLY A 158 -1.53 -7.68 6.93
C GLY A 158 -1.56 -7.39 5.43
N GLY A 159 -2.37 -8.14 4.69
CA GLY A 159 -2.44 -8.05 3.23
C GLY A 159 -1.42 -8.92 2.48
N HIS A 160 -0.59 -9.74 3.16
CA HIS A 160 0.42 -10.58 2.50
C HIS A 160 -0.09 -11.98 2.15
N ALA A 161 -0.85 -12.63 3.04
CA ALA A 161 -1.42 -13.95 2.77
C ALA A 161 -2.60 -13.88 1.78
N SER A 162 -3.28 -12.76 1.74
CA SER A 162 -4.44 -12.48 0.89
C SER A 162 -4.62 -10.98 0.77
N PHE A 163 -5.18 -10.51 -0.34
CA PHE A 163 -5.61 -9.12 -0.47
C PHE A 163 -6.74 -8.75 0.50
N ILE A 164 -7.50 -9.72 0.99
CA ILE A 164 -8.53 -9.49 2.02
C ILE A 164 -7.91 -9.70 3.39
N SER A 165 -7.90 -8.64 4.21
CA SER A 165 -7.27 -8.63 5.54
C SER A 165 -8.02 -7.68 6.48
N PRO A 166 -8.10 -7.94 7.80
CA PRO A 166 -8.72 -7.04 8.77
C PRO A 166 -7.92 -5.76 9.01
N GLY A 167 -6.69 -5.68 8.51
CA GLY A 167 -5.81 -4.52 8.54
C GLY A 167 -4.61 -4.77 7.64
N TYR A 168 -3.84 -3.74 7.38
CA TYR A 168 -2.76 -3.80 6.40
C TYR A 168 -1.47 -3.21 6.95
N ASP A 169 -0.34 -3.80 6.55
CA ASP A 169 0.95 -3.13 6.70
C ASP A 169 1.28 -2.27 5.47
N CYS A 170 2.50 -1.77 5.41
CA CYS A 170 2.96 -0.85 4.39
C CYS A 170 2.85 -1.43 2.96
N SER A 171 3.45 -2.59 2.72
CA SER A 171 3.45 -3.25 1.41
C SER A 171 2.12 -3.92 1.08
N GLY A 172 1.40 -4.45 2.08
CA GLY A 172 0.04 -4.95 1.91
C GLY A 172 -0.93 -3.86 1.43
N THR A 173 -0.77 -2.62 1.95
CA THR A 173 -1.55 -1.44 1.49
C THR A 173 -1.27 -1.12 0.02
N VAL A 174 0.00 -1.12 -0.39
CA VAL A 174 0.41 -0.89 -1.79
C VAL A 174 -0.13 -2.01 -2.68
N SER A 175 0.06 -3.27 -2.25
CA SER A 175 -0.43 -4.44 -2.97
C SER A 175 -1.94 -4.40 -3.20
N TYR A 176 -2.71 -4.08 -2.17
CA TYR A 176 -4.17 -4.00 -2.28
C TYR A 176 -4.62 -3.00 -3.34
N ALA A 177 -4.05 -1.79 -3.32
CA ALA A 177 -4.40 -0.74 -4.26
C ALA A 177 -4.00 -1.08 -5.71
N LEU A 178 -2.82 -1.66 -5.93
CA LEU A 178 -2.38 -2.11 -7.26
C LEU A 178 -3.20 -3.28 -7.80
N HIS A 179 -3.61 -4.20 -6.91
CA HIS A 179 -4.47 -5.32 -7.28
C HIS A 179 -5.82 -4.87 -7.84
N GLY A 180 -6.44 -3.87 -7.25
CA GLY A 180 -7.72 -3.34 -7.75
C GLY A 180 -7.64 -2.79 -9.17
N ALA A 181 -6.49 -2.31 -9.59
CA ALA A 181 -6.22 -1.90 -10.97
C ALA A 181 -5.68 -3.05 -11.86
N ASN A 182 -5.67 -4.29 -11.38
CA ASN A 182 -5.15 -5.48 -12.07
C ASN A 182 -3.65 -5.38 -12.45
N LEU A 183 -2.86 -4.63 -11.70
CA LEU A 183 -1.42 -4.47 -11.94
C LEU A 183 -0.58 -5.57 -11.29
N ILE A 184 -1.12 -6.22 -10.26
CA ILE A 184 -0.53 -7.39 -9.61
C ILE A 184 -1.61 -8.44 -9.30
N THR A 185 -1.24 -9.71 -9.28
CA THR A 185 -2.13 -10.84 -9.01
C THR A 185 -1.87 -11.52 -7.66
N THR A 186 -0.73 -11.21 -7.04
CA THR A 186 -0.33 -11.72 -5.71
C THR A 186 0.17 -10.56 -4.86
N PRO A 187 -0.08 -10.58 -3.54
CA PRO A 187 0.52 -9.58 -2.65
C PRO A 187 2.06 -9.66 -2.69
N MET A 188 2.69 -8.52 -2.49
CA MET A 188 4.14 -8.38 -2.49
C MET A 188 4.61 -7.73 -1.18
N ASP A 189 5.79 -8.12 -0.70
CA ASP A 189 6.46 -7.43 0.41
C ASP A 189 7.25 -6.20 -0.08
N SER A 190 7.80 -5.44 0.88
CA SER A 190 8.54 -4.22 0.55
C SER A 190 9.84 -4.49 -0.21
N SER A 191 10.48 -5.64 -0.01
CA SER A 191 11.72 -6.03 -0.70
C SER A 191 11.42 -6.45 -2.15
N GLU A 192 10.30 -7.13 -2.39
CA GLU A 192 9.84 -7.51 -3.73
C GLU A 192 9.51 -6.26 -4.56
N PHE A 193 8.88 -5.24 -3.95
CA PHE A 193 8.64 -3.97 -4.63
C PHE A 193 9.93 -3.24 -5.07
N MET A 194 11.07 -3.49 -4.43
CA MET A 194 12.36 -2.90 -4.88
C MET A 194 12.77 -3.37 -6.28
N GLY A 195 12.34 -4.56 -6.70
CA GLY A 195 12.60 -5.16 -8.02
C GLY A 195 11.46 -5.08 -9.01
N TRP A 196 10.31 -4.51 -8.61
CA TRP A 196 9.07 -4.58 -9.37
C TRP A 196 9.07 -3.63 -10.58
N ASP A 197 8.50 -4.11 -11.68
CA ASP A 197 8.22 -3.38 -12.92
C ASP A 197 9.34 -2.39 -13.36
N SER A 198 9.01 -1.15 -13.70
CA SER A 198 9.92 -0.17 -14.27
C SER A 198 10.63 0.68 -13.20
N GLY A 199 11.92 0.99 -13.42
CA GLY A 199 12.72 1.83 -12.52
C GLY A 199 12.45 3.32 -12.72
N GLY A 200 12.45 4.08 -11.62
CA GLY A 200 12.30 5.53 -11.63
C GLY A 200 10.90 6.02 -11.28
N VAL A 201 10.66 7.30 -11.47
CA VAL A 201 9.40 7.98 -11.15
C VAL A 201 8.41 7.80 -12.31
N GLY A 202 7.20 7.38 -12.01
CA GLY A 202 6.10 7.31 -12.99
C GLY A 202 5.40 8.66 -13.18
N THR A 203 4.61 8.76 -14.22
CA THR A 203 3.83 9.96 -14.51
C THR A 203 2.69 10.15 -13.51
N TRP A 204 2.02 9.07 -13.14
CA TRP A 204 0.86 9.07 -12.27
C TRP A 204 1.08 8.32 -10.97
N VAL A 205 1.84 7.21 -11.04
CA VAL A 205 2.02 6.29 -9.93
C VAL A 205 3.51 6.05 -9.70
N THR A 206 3.96 6.20 -8.47
CA THR A 206 5.35 5.88 -8.08
C THR A 206 5.33 5.10 -6.76
N ILE A 207 6.01 3.97 -6.74
CA ILE A 207 6.23 3.15 -5.54
C ILE A 207 7.61 3.47 -4.99
N PHE A 208 7.69 3.69 -3.69
CA PHE A 208 8.91 3.87 -2.92
C PHE A 208 9.04 2.69 -1.97
N ALA A 209 10.12 1.91 -2.11
CA ALA A 209 10.33 0.69 -1.32
C ALA A 209 11.77 0.55 -0.85
N ASN A 210 11.93 0.04 0.37
CA ASN A 210 13.21 -0.43 0.91
C ASN A 210 12.95 -1.70 1.74
N GLY A 211 13.99 -2.28 2.33
CA GLY A 211 13.86 -3.54 3.09
C GLY A 211 12.96 -3.47 4.34
N GLY A 212 12.47 -2.31 4.74
CA GLY A 212 11.64 -2.14 5.94
C GLY A 212 10.34 -1.38 5.73
N HIS A 213 10.12 -0.78 4.57
CA HIS A 213 8.91 0.00 4.31
C HIS A 213 8.62 0.16 2.82
N ALA A 214 7.33 0.23 2.49
CA ALA A 214 6.85 0.59 1.16
C ALA A 214 5.67 1.57 1.26
N TYR A 215 5.57 2.49 0.31
CA TYR A 215 4.42 3.36 0.09
C TYR A 215 4.35 3.76 -1.38
N MET A 216 3.24 4.36 -1.79
CA MET A 216 3.13 4.88 -3.14
C MET A 216 2.66 6.33 -3.17
N THR A 217 2.98 7.01 -4.26
CA THR A 217 2.34 8.28 -4.63
C THR A 217 1.47 8.07 -5.86
N VAL A 218 0.28 8.62 -5.85
CA VAL A 218 -0.70 8.50 -6.93
C VAL A 218 -1.33 9.86 -7.19
N ALA A 219 -1.16 10.37 -8.40
CA ALA A 219 -1.74 11.65 -8.84
C ALA A 219 -1.56 12.82 -7.84
N GLY A 220 -0.40 12.88 -7.16
CA GLY A 220 -0.05 13.95 -6.22
C GLY A 220 -0.45 13.71 -4.76
N LEU A 221 -1.00 12.55 -4.42
CA LEU A 221 -1.21 12.10 -3.03
C LEU A 221 -0.30 10.93 -2.68
N ARG A 222 -0.02 10.74 -1.40
CA ARG A 222 0.70 9.58 -0.86
C ARG A 222 -0.27 8.63 -0.17
N LEU A 223 -0.26 7.36 -0.57
CA LEU A 223 -0.91 6.27 0.17
C LEU A 223 0.14 5.57 1.02
N ASP A 224 -0.02 5.61 2.33
CA ASP A 224 1.01 5.16 3.27
C ASP A 224 0.38 4.79 4.63
N THR A 225 0.93 3.79 5.30
CA THR A 225 0.57 3.41 6.66
C THR A 225 1.35 4.16 7.73
N SER A 226 2.52 4.72 7.37
CA SER A 226 3.37 5.47 8.29
C SER A 226 2.87 6.90 8.45
N ALA A 227 2.77 7.36 9.70
CA ALA A 227 2.46 8.76 10.01
C ALA A 227 3.67 9.70 9.88
N ALA A 228 4.84 9.21 9.42
CA ALA A 228 5.99 10.06 9.18
C ALA A 228 5.63 11.19 8.21
N ASP A 229 5.98 12.42 8.57
CA ASP A 229 5.65 13.66 7.84
C ASP A 229 4.14 13.95 7.70
N ASP A 230 3.31 13.35 8.57
CA ASP A 230 1.88 13.60 8.65
C ASP A 230 1.51 14.11 10.04
N PRO A 231 0.98 15.36 10.17
CA PRO A 231 0.64 15.94 11.47
C PRO A 231 -0.50 15.21 12.20
N SER A 232 -1.27 14.36 11.53
CA SER A 232 -2.32 13.56 12.18
C SER A 232 -1.78 12.52 13.15
N ASN A 233 -0.53 12.09 12.99
CA ASN A 233 0.13 11.02 13.75
C ASN A 233 -0.65 9.69 13.78
N GLN A 234 -1.55 9.45 12.83
CA GLN A 234 -2.37 8.24 12.74
C GLN A 234 -1.69 7.17 11.90
N GLN A 235 -1.52 5.97 12.44
CA GLN A 235 -1.01 4.81 11.73
C GLN A 235 -2.11 4.13 10.88
N GLY A 236 -1.68 3.22 9.99
CA GLY A 236 -2.56 2.47 9.11
C GLY A 236 -2.79 3.14 7.75
N PRO A 237 -3.47 2.46 6.81
CA PRO A 237 -3.69 2.95 5.45
C PRO A 237 -4.40 4.30 5.44
N ARG A 238 -3.75 5.33 4.85
CA ARG A 238 -4.31 6.69 4.73
C ARG A 238 -3.74 7.42 3.53
N TRP A 239 -4.53 8.32 2.97
CA TRP A 239 -4.07 9.33 2.05
C TRP A 239 -3.40 10.48 2.81
N ARG A 240 -2.20 10.85 2.39
CA ARG A 240 -1.33 11.80 3.09
C ARG A 240 -0.73 12.80 2.11
N PRO A 241 -0.21 13.95 2.60
CA PRO A 241 0.64 14.83 1.80
C PRO A 241 1.89 14.08 1.31
N LEU A 242 2.46 14.57 0.21
CA LEU A 242 3.74 14.07 -0.28
C LEU A 242 4.85 14.29 0.77
N ARG A 243 5.81 13.38 0.82
CA ARG A 243 6.98 13.53 1.68
C ARG A 243 7.97 14.52 1.05
N PRO A 244 8.66 15.34 1.86
CA PRO A 244 9.65 16.29 1.36
C PRO A 244 10.91 15.61 0.82
N ALA A 245 11.22 14.38 1.29
CA ALA A 245 12.39 13.61 0.85
C ALA A 245 12.11 12.11 0.89
N ASN A 246 12.67 11.40 -0.09
CA ASN A 246 12.52 9.95 -0.29
C ASN A 246 13.88 9.24 -0.30
N ALA A 247 14.88 9.80 0.37
CA ALA A 247 16.22 9.18 0.46
C ALA A 247 16.12 7.79 1.12
N GLY A 248 16.90 6.83 0.58
CA GLY A 248 16.92 5.46 1.09
C GLY A 248 15.82 4.54 0.56
N TYR A 249 15.06 5.00 -0.43
CA TYR A 249 14.08 4.17 -1.14
C TYR A 249 14.53 3.86 -2.57
N THR A 250 14.29 2.64 -3.01
CA THR A 250 14.24 2.30 -4.43
C THR A 250 12.93 2.83 -4.99
N VAL A 251 12.98 3.36 -6.20
CA VAL A 251 11.85 4.03 -6.85
C VAL A 251 11.41 3.19 -8.05
N ARG A 252 10.14 2.84 -8.10
CA ARG A 252 9.51 2.01 -9.13
C ARG A 252 8.19 2.61 -9.58
N HIS A 253 7.76 2.24 -10.78
CA HIS A 253 6.45 2.63 -11.30
C HIS A 253 5.89 1.56 -12.23
N PRO A 254 4.56 1.42 -12.36
CA PRO A 254 3.98 0.56 -13.37
C PRO A 254 4.28 1.13 -14.75
N THR A 255 4.67 0.26 -15.69
CA THR A 255 4.91 0.66 -17.08
C THR A 255 3.68 1.39 -17.65
N ALA A 256 3.90 2.53 -18.28
CA ALA A 256 2.88 3.42 -18.85
C ALA A 256 2.02 4.22 -17.83
N LEU A 257 2.34 4.24 -16.53
CA LEU A 257 1.70 5.08 -15.51
C LEU A 257 2.75 5.96 -14.77
#